data_9a42a7e7488881b49aeaf083ea55d776
#
_entry.id   9a42a7e7488881b49aeaf083ea55d776
#
_cell.length_a   1.000
_cell.length_b   1.000
_cell.length_c   1.000
_cell.angle_alpha   90.00
_cell.angle_beta   90.00
_cell.angle_gamma   90.00
#
_symmetry.space_group_name_H-M   'P 1'
#
loop_
_entity.id
_entity.type
_entity.pdbx_description
1 polymer ?
#
loop_
_entity_poly.entity_id
_entity_poly.type
_entity_poly.pdbx_seq_one_letter_code
_entity_poly.pdbx_strand_id
1 'polypeptide(L)'
;KTGVREIIETEYHQQKLISPKRHLSELGAQLPFLFKLAGNNARYSSSTVRELFAHYWDSLTALRASTLDTCLFLNSGNGAFQQVLLPDEVQWAPVFGLQVGDFNGDGIEDLVLGQNQSHVREGMPPQNQGRVMILIGKGDGQFNVLDEAESGVKVHGNARALAVADFNQDGRLDFVVTQNEGATKLYLNQSDSKQGVRVRLNHTRVNR
;
A
#
# COMPACT_ATOMS: atom_id res chain seq x y z
N LYS A 1 18.61 -29.89 -3.26
CA LYS A 1 18.31 -28.46 -3.53
C LYS A 1 17.02 -28.42 -4.32
N THR A 2 15.95 -27.94 -3.73
CA THR A 2 14.60 -27.89 -4.33
C THR A 2 14.42 -26.75 -5.34
N GLY A 3 15.40 -25.83 -5.45
CA GLY A 3 15.28 -24.63 -6.31
C GLY A 3 14.31 -23.57 -5.80
N VAL A 4 13.60 -23.82 -4.71
CA VAL A 4 12.67 -22.87 -4.10
C VAL A 4 13.45 -21.84 -3.28
N ARG A 5 13.16 -20.56 -3.51
CA ARG A 5 13.66 -19.46 -2.66
C ARG A 5 12.67 -19.23 -1.53
N GLU A 6 13.17 -19.19 -0.32
CA GLU A 6 12.40 -18.87 0.87
C GLU A 6 12.80 -17.49 1.39
N ILE A 7 11.81 -16.67 1.74
CA ILE A 7 12.02 -15.34 2.30
C ILE A 7 11.89 -15.45 3.82
N ILE A 8 12.94 -15.04 4.55
CA ILE A 8 12.95 -14.99 6.01
C ILE A 8 12.77 -13.53 6.42
N GLU A 9 11.54 -13.18 6.75
CA GLU A 9 11.20 -11.86 7.22
C GLU A 9 11.67 -11.64 8.65
N THR A 10 12.39 -10.55 8.88
CA THR A 10 12.88 -10.16 10.20
C THR A 10 12.94 -8.64 10.31
N GLU A 11 13.14 -8.13 11.50
CA GLU A 11 13.28 -6.69 11.76
C GLU A 11 14.51 -6.41 12.63
N TYR A 12 14.94 -5.15 12.65
CA TYR A 12 15.97 -4.67 13.56
C TYR A 12 15.32 -4.14 14.84
N HIS A 13 15.80 -4.63 15.97
CA HIS A 13 15.50 -4.05 17.27
C HIS A 13 16.81 -3.70 17.97
N GLN A 14 16.97 -2.44 18.39
CA GLN A 14 18.20 -1.93 19.01
C GLN A 14 19.47 -2.34 18.24
N GLN A 15 19.45 -2.16 16.91
CA GLN A 15 20.54 -2.52 15.99
C GLN A 15 20.86 -4.02 15.89
N LYS A 16 20.05 -4.89 16.48
CA LYS A 16 20.18 -6.34 16.34
C LYS A 16 19.08 -6.88 15.42
N LEU A 17 19.47 -7.82 14.55
CA LEU A 17 18.54 -8.54 13.71
C LEU A 17 17.87 -9.62 14.58
N ILE A 18 16.61 -9.40 14.93
CA ILE A 18 15.88 -10.31 15.81
C ILE A 18 15.46 -11.61 15.11
N SER A 19 14.77 -12.47 15.81
CA SER A 19 14.25 -13.74 15.29
C SER A 19 13.32 -13.53 14.08
N PRO A 20 13.15 -14.54 13.22
CA PRO A 20 12.17 -14.47 12.15
C PRO A 20 10.77 -14.15 12.65
N LYS A 21 10.00 -13.35 11.89
CA LYS A 21 8.62 -12.99 12.25
C LYS A 21 7.65 -14.18 12.22
N ARG A 22 7.91 -15.16 11.36
CA ARG A 22 7.10 -16.39 11.26
C ARG A 22 7.41 -17.36 12.40
N HIS A 23 6.39 -18.09 12.84
CA HIS A 23 6.54 -19.15 13.85
C HIS A 23 7.46 -20.27 13.37
N LEU A 24 8.14 -20.94 14.33
CA LEU A 24 9.02 -22.07 14.03
C LEU A 24 8.27 -23.20 13.29
N SER A 25 7.01 -23.44 13.61
CA SER A 25 6.19 -24.46 12.94
C SER A 25 5.97 -24.15 11.45
N GLU A 26 5.75 -22.89 11.09
CA GLU A 26 5.56 -22.48 9.70
C GLU A 26 6.87 -22.50 8.91
N LEU A 27 7.88 -21.80 9.43
CA LEU A 27 9.17 -21.70 8.75
C LEU A 27 9.90 -23.05 8.72
N GLY A 28 9.77 -23.85 9.79
CA GLY A 28 10.34 -25.19 9.89
C GLY A 28 9.67 -26.20 8.97
N ALA A 29 8.40 -26.03 8.61
CA ALA A 29 7.74 -26.85 7.60
C ALA A 29 8.38 -26.68 6.22
N GLN A 30 8.85 -25.48 5.90
CA GLN A 30 9.54 -25.14 4.64
C GLN A 30 11.05 -25.39 4.73
N LEU A 31 11.64 -25.18 5.91
CA LEU A 31 13.05 -25.36 6.21
C LEU A 31 13.24 -26.33 7.39
N PRO A 32 13.05 -27.65 7.17
CA PRO A 32 13.02 -28.64 8.26
C PRO A 32 14.25 -28.67 9.16
N PHE A 33 15.39 -28.24 8.67
CA PHE A 33 16.62 -28.16 9.46
C PHE A 33 16.54 -27.17 10.63
N LEU A 34 15.60 -26.19 10.55
CA LEU A 34 15.38 -25.22 11.63
C LEU A 34 14.90 -25.87 12.92
N PHE A 35 14.10 -26.93 12.86
CA PHE A 35 13.68 -27.64 14.06
C PHE A 35 14.89 -28.18 14.85
N LYS A 36 15.92 -28.66 14.12
CA LYS A 36 17.15 -29.13 14.73
C LYS A 36 18.00 -27.99 15.27
N LEU A 37 18.11 -26.88 14.54
CA LEU A 37 18.90 -25.71 14.95
C LEU A 37 18.28 -24.96 16.12
N ALA A 38 17.00 -24.74 16.08
CA ALA A 38 16.26 -24.02 17.12
C ALA A 38 16.07 -24.87 18.39
N GLY A 39 15.88 -26.18 18.23
CA GLY A 39 15.62 -27.10 19.33
C GLY A 39 14.23 -26.98 19.96
N ASN A 40 13.78 -25.75 20.28
CA ASN A 40 12.45 -25.46 20.78
C ASN A 40 12.02 -24.00 20.46
N ASN A 41 10.72 -23.70 20.68
CA ASN A 41 10.14 -22.40 20.40
C ASN A 41 10.78 -21.27 21.24
N ALA A 42 11.12 -21.52 22.51
CA ALA A 42 11.71 -20.50 23.38
C ALA A 42 13.08 -20.03 22.86
N ARG A 43 13.93 -20.99 22.48
CA ARG A 43 15.21 -20.67 21.86
C ARG A 43 15.04 -19.99 20.50
N TYR A 44 14.09 -20.47 19.68
CA TYR A 44 13.80 -19.85 18.38
C TYR A 44 13.43 -18.37 18.53
N SER A 45 12.50 -18.05 19.43
CA SER A 45 12.04 -16.67 19.64
C SER A 45 13.07 -15.74 20.28
N SER A 46 14.04 -16.29 21.03
CA SER A 46 15.12 -15.52 21.64
C SER A 46 16.38 -15.42 20.78
N SER A 47 16.50 -16.23 19.73
CA SER A 47 17.67 -16.22 18.84
C SER A 47 17.54 -15.16 17.77
N THR A 48 18.65 -14.55 17.42
CA THR A 48 18.74 -13.71 16.23
C THR A 48 18.73 -14.55 14.94
N VAL A 49 18.34 -13.95 13.83
CA VAL A 49 18.43 -14.62 12.52
C VAL A 49 19.88 -15.04 12.23
N ARG A 50 20.87 -14.23 12.64
CA ARG A 50 22.27 -14.55 12.45
C ARG A 50 22.70 -15.80 13.22
N GLU A 51 22.21 -15.99 14.44
CA GLU A 51 22.49 -17.19 15.24
C GLU A 51 21.82 -18.44 14.67
N LEU A 52 20.55 -18.32 14.26
CA LEU A 52 19.80 -19.42 13.66
C LEU A 52 20.37 -19.88 12.32
N PHE A 53 20.90 -18.97 11.54
CA PHE A 53 21.40 -19.25 10.18
C PHE A 53 22.91 -19.10 10.04
N ALA A 54 23.68 -19.13 11.16
CA ALA A 54 25.12 -18.90 11.14
C ALA A 54 25.86 -19.77 10.12
N HIS A 55 25.48 -21.04 10.03
CA HIS A 55 26.10 -22.00 9.08
C HIS A 55 25.77 -21.71 7.60
N TYR A 56 24.69 -20.98 7.34
CA TYR A 56 24.22 -20.66 6.00
C TYR A 56 24.37 -19.17 5.66
N TRP A 57 24.96 -18.38 6.56
CA TRP A 57 24.95 -16.92 6.48
C TRP A 57 25.50 -16.39 5.15
N ASP A 58 26.61 -16.94 4.67
CA ASP A 58 27.26 -16.49 3.43
C ASP A 58 26.47 -16.89 2.16
N SER A 59 25.48 -17.77 2.29
CA SER A 59 24.61 -18.18 1.21
C SER A 59 23.27 -17.41 1.18
N LEU A 60 23.03 -16.52 2.15
CA LEU A 60 21.85 -15.69 2.21
C LEU A 60 22.06 -14.40 1.41
N THR A 61 21.01 -14.00 0.69
CA THR A 61 20.94 -12.68 0.06
C THR A 61 20.06 -11.79 0.93
N ALA A 62 20.63 -10.75 1.51
CA ALA A 62 19.88 -9.80 2.32
C ALA A 62 19.20 -8.75 1.42
N LEU A 63 17.89 -8.59 1.60
CA LEU A 63 17.12 -7.49 1.07
C LEU A 63 16.71 -6.61 2.26
N ARG A 64 16.78 -5.31 2.11
CA ARG A 64 16.46 -4.36 3.18
C ARG A 64 15.40 -3.37 2.71
N ALA A 65 14.32 -3.25 3.47
CA ALA A 65 13.40 -2.14 3.38
C ALA A 65 13.81 -1.09 4.43
N SER A 66 14.02 0.15 4.02
CA SER A 66 14.41 1.26 4.90
C SER A 66 13.20 2.04 5.41
N THR A 67 12.07 1.94 4.73
CA THR A 67 10.79 2.51 5.14
C THR A 67 9.65 1.56 4.82
N LEU A 68 8.62 1.56 5.65
CA LEU A 68 7.34 0.87 5.43
C LEU A 68 6.20 1.89 5.32
N ASP A 69 6.53 3.17 5.42
CA ASP A 69 5.54 4.24 5.34
C ASP A 69 5.00 4.38 3.92
N THR A 70 3.73 4.72 3.82
CA THR A 70 3.13 5.16 2.56
C THR A 70 3.61 6.57 2.26
N CYS A 71 4.32 6.74 1.17
CA CYS A 71 4.99 8.00 0.84
C CYS A 71 4.89 8.33 -0.65
N LEU A 72 5.12 9.59 -0.96
CA LEU A 72 5.26 10.13 -2.30
C LEU A 72 6.75 10.32 -2.60
N PHE A 73 7.15 10.04 -3.84
CA PHE A 73 8.48 10.37 -4.34
C PHE A 73 8.36 11.47 -5.40
N LEU A 74 8.75 12.68 -5.02
CA LEU A 74 8.79 13.83 -5.92
C LEU A 74 10.06 13.77 -6.75
N ASN A 75 9.91 13.86 -8.07
CA ASN A 75 11.05 13.95 -8.98
C ASN A 75 11.71 15.33 -8.87
N SER A 76 12.91 15.37 -8.33
CA SER A 76 13.72 16.61 -8.21
C SER A 76 14.53 16.93 -9.47
N GLY A 77 14.38 16.16 -10.56
CA GLY A 77 15.21 16.22 -11.76
C GLY A 77 16.49 15.39 -11.64
N ASN A 78 17.18 15.22 -12.76
CA ASN A 78 18.47 14.50 -12.83
C ASN A 78 18.45 13.07 -12.23
N GLY A 79 17.29 12.41 -12.21
CA GLY A 79 17.15 11.08 -11.65
C GLY A 79 17.10 11.04 -10.11
N ALA A 80 17.03 12.18 -9.44
CA ALA A 80 16.87 12.28 -7.99
C ALA A 80 15.39 12.37 -7.60
N PHE A 81 15.03 11.75 -6.47
CA PHE A 81 13.70 11.78 -5.91
C PHE A 81 13.76 12.19 -4.44
N GLN A 82 12.84 13.06 -4.05
CA GLN A 82 12.63 13.44 -2.67
C GLN A 82 11.46 12.64 -2.10
N GLN A 83 11.67 11.94 -0.99
CA GLN A 83 10.61 11.26 -0.27
C GLN A 83 9.82 12.26 0.58
N VAL A 84 8.50 12.23 0.46
CA VAL A 84 7.55 12.99 1.28
C VAL A 84 6.56 12.00 1.90
N LEU A 85 6.40 12.03 3.21
CA LEU A 85 5.43 11.19 3.90
C LEU A 85 4.00 11.69 3.64
N LEU A 86 3.10 10.76 3.35
CA LEU A 86 1.67 11.07 3.33
C LEU A 86 1.11 11.23 4.75
N PRO A 87 -0.05 11.88 4.92
CA PRO A 87 -0.67 12.08 6.23
C PRO A 87 -0.80 10.81 7.07
N ASP A 88 -0.90 10.97 8.39
CA ASP A 88 -0.92 9.86 9.36
C ASP A 88 -2.06 8.88 9.10
N GLU A 89 -3.22 9.37 8.65
CA GLU A 89 -4.38 8.51 8.32
C GLU A 89 -4.07 7.51 7.20
N VAL A 90 -3.15 7.87 6.29
CA VAL A 90 -2.72 6.97 5.21
C VAL A 90 -1.81 5.85 5.73
N GLN A 91 -1.23 6.02 6.93
CA GLN A 91 -0.36 5.02 7.56
C GLN A 91 -1.12 3.96 8.37
N TRP A 92 -2.42 4.15 8.62
CA TRP A 92 -3.20 3.26 9.51
C TRP A 92 -3.46 1.87 8.93
N ALA A 93 -3.43 1.73 7.60
CA ALA A 93 -3.59 0.45 6.93
C ALA A 93 -2.94 0.46 5.54
N PRO A 94 -2.59 -0.72 4.98
CA PRO A 94 -1.98 -0.79 3.66
C PRO A 94 -2.92 -0.24 2.57
N VAL A 95 -2.34 0.50 1.64
CA VAL A 95 -3.01 1.02 0.45
C VAL A 95 -2.91 0.00 -0.68
N PHE A 96 -4.05 -0.37 -1.27
CA PHE A 96 -4.12 -1.33 -2.38
C PHE A 96 -4.55 -0.69 -3.70
N GLY A 97 -5.31 0.39 -3.63
CA GLY A 97 -5.73 1.15 -4.79
C GLY A 97 -5.41 2.61 -4.62
N LEU A 98 -4.92 3.26 -5.68
CA LEU A 98 -4.63 4.68 -5.70
C LEU A 98 -4.92 5.23 -7.09
N GLN A 99 -5.53 6.41 -7.14
CA GLN A 99 -5.73 7.19 -8.36
C GLN A 99 -5.40 8.65 -8.10
N VAL A 100 -4.93 9.31 -9.13
CA VAL A 100 -4.55 10.72 -9.14
C VAL A 100 -5.51 11.48 -10.05
N GLY A 101 -5.93 12.66 -9.64
CA GLY A 101 -6.75 13.55 -10.44
C GLY A 101 -7.11 14.80 -9.66
N ASP A 102 -7.53 15.83 -10.36
CA ASP A 102 -8.02 17.07 -9.77
C ASP A 102 -9.52 16.92 -9.45
N PHE A 103 -9.86 16.57 -8.20
CA PHE A 103 -11.23 16.30 -7.77
C PHE A 103 -11.97 17.57 -7.33
N ASN A 104 -11.25 18.62 -6.97
CA ASN A 104 -11.83 19.89 -6.53
C ASN A 104 -11.80 20.99 -7.62
N GLY A 105 -11.16 20.77 -8.77
CA GLY A 105 -11.10 21.69 -9.90
C GLY A 105 -10.19 22.90 -9.68
N ASP A 106 -9.19 22.79 -8.79
CA ASP A 106 -8.24 23.89 -8.50
C ASP A 106 -7.00 23.87 -9.40
N GLY A 107 -6.80 22.79 -10.18
CA GLY A 107 -5.67 22.61 -11.09
C GLY A 107 -4.47 21.94 -10.42
N ILE A 108 -4.60 21.47 -9.18
CA ILE A 108 -3.61 20.69 -8.44
C ILE A 108 -4.06 19.24 -8.38
N GLU A 109 -3.12 18.31 -8.47
CA GLU A 109 -3.44 16.89 -8.39
C GLU A 109 -3.77 16.48 -6.95
N ASP A 110 -4.93 15.82 -6.80
CA ASP A 110 -5.41 15.18 -5.60
C ASP A 110 -5.21 13.66 -5.70
N LEU A 111 -5.40 12.97 -4.58
CA LEU A 111 -5.34 11.51 -4.51
C LEU A 111 -6.67 10.96 -3.99
N VAL A 112 -7.13 9.86 -4.58
CA VAL A 112 -8.09 8.96 -3.95
C VAL A 112 -7.43 7.62 -3.73
N LEU A 113 -7.50 7.10 -2.50
CA LEU A 113 -6.87 5.84 -2.14
C LEU A 113 -7.79 4.95 -1.32
N GLY A 114 -7.57 3.65 -1.44
CA GLY A 114 -8.34 2.62 -0.77
C GLY A 114 -7.44 1.69 0.04
N GLN A 115 -7.80 1.49 1.29
CA GLN A 115 -7.01 0.76 2.27
C GLN A 115 -7.71 -0.52 2.74
N ASN A 116 -7.10 -1.17 3.71
CA ASN A 116 -7.54 -2.27 4.55
C ASN A 116 -7.19 -3.68 4.06
N GLN A 117 -6.75 -4.47 5.02
CA GLN A 117 -6.51 -5.90 4.88
C GLN A 117 -7.02 -6.64 6.13
N SER A 118 -8.27 -7.10 6.07
CA SER A 118 -8.87 -7.87 7.17
C SER A 118 -8.42 -9.33 7.17
N HIS A 119 -8.23 -9.92 5.97
CA HIS A 119 -7.76 -11.30 5.82
C HIS A 119 -6.23 -11.32 5.78
N VAL A 120 -5.66 -11.62 6.91
CA VAL A 120 -4.21 -11.79 7.10
C VAL A 120 -3.91 -13.24 7.44
N ARG A 121 -2.64 -13.62 7.38
CA ARG A 121 -2.18 -14.94 7.80
C ARG A 121 -2.53 -15.16 9.28
N GLU A 122 -2.79 -16.42 9.65
CA GLU A 122 -2.97 -16.81 11.03
C GLU A 122 -1.81 -16.33 11.92
N GLY A 123 -2.14 -15.77 13.06
CA GLY A 123 -1.17 -15.17 13.98
C GLY A 123 -0.79 -13.71 13.69
N MET A 124 -1.31 -13.11 12.61
CA MET A 124 -1.14 -11.69 12.32
C MET A 124 -2.41 -10.89 12.62
N PRO A 125 -2.31 -9.70 13.21
CA PRO A 125 -3.48 -8.85 13.43
C PRO A 125 -4.01 -8.31 12.08
N PRO A 126 -5.34 -8.15 11.93
CA PRO A 126 -5.92 -7.45 10.80
C PRO A 126 -5.42 -6.01 10.72
N GLN A 127 -5.20 -5.53 9.50
CA GLN A 127 -4.81 -4.14 9.21
C GLN A 127 -6.00 -3.44 8.55
N ASN A 128 -7.02 -3.12 9.35
CA ASN A 128 -8.33 -2.66 8.87
C ASN A 128 -8.82 -1.37 9.55
N GLN A 129 -7.89 -0.54 10.02
CA GLN A 129 -8.17 0.76 10.63
C GLN A 129 -8.31 1.90 9.61
N GLY A 130 -8.07 1.60 8.34
CA GLY A 130 -8.17 2.55 7.24
C GLY A 130 -9.54 2.59 6.58
N ARG A 131 -9.62 3.31 5.46
CA ARG A 131 -10.84 3.51 4.66
C ARG A 131 -10.49 3.92 3.23
N VAL A 132 -11.49 4.14 2.39
CA VAL A 132 -11.28 4.95 1.18
C VAL A 132 -11.29 6.42 1.58
N MET A 133 -10.31 7.18 1.12
CA MET A 133 -10.17 8.60 1.44
C MET A 133 -9.72 9.41 0.23
N ILE A 134 -10.10 10.69 0.23
CA ILE A 134 -9.65 11.69 -0.73
C ILE A 134 -8.67 12.61 -0.01
N LEU A 135 -7.54 12.86 -0.65
CA LEU A 135 -6.50 13.76 -0.17
C LEU A 135 -6.38 14.91 -1.16
N ILE A 136 -6.62 16.13 -0.69
CA ILE A 136 -6.52 17.34 -1.49
C ILE A 136 -5.08 17.83 -1.49
N GLY A 137 -4.53 17.97 -2.68
CA GLY A 137 -3.16 18.44 -2.92
C GLY A 137 -2.97 19.92 -2.62
N LYS A 138 -1.75 20.28 -2.22
CA LYS A 138 -1.35 21.68 -1.98
C LYS A 138 -0.34 22.18 -3.03
N GLY A 139 0.03 21.34 -4.00
CA GLY A 139 0.97 21.68 -5.07
C GLY A 139 2.45 21.52 -4.71
N ASP A 140 2.76 21.22 -3.46
CA ASP A 140 4.13 21.05 -2.94
C ASP A 140 4.43 19.63 -2.46
N GLY A 141 3.58 18.67 -2.83
CA GLY A 141 3.64 17.27 -2.37
C GLY A 141 3.00 17.06 -1.00
N GLN A 142 2.42 18.09 -0.40
CA GLN A 142 1.62 17.98 0.83
C GLN A 142 0.14 17.81 0.49
N PHE A 143 -0.59 17.16 1.38
CA PHE A 143 -2.00 16.85 1.21
C PHE A 143 -2.79 17.10 2.50
N ASN A 144 -4.05 17.49 2.32
CA ASN A 144 -5.06 17.48 3.37
C ASN A 144 -6.02 16.31 3.15
N VAL A 145 -6.25 15.50 4.18
CA VAL A 145 -7.26 14.45 4.12
C VAL A 145 -8.63 15.06 4.29
N LEU A 146 -9.56 14.80 3.34
CA LEU A 146 -10.97 15.14 3.55
C LEU A 146 -11.61 14.15 4.52
N ASP A 147 -12.36 14.66 5.45
CA ASP A 147 -13.15 13.80 6.33
C ASP A 147 -14.37 13.19 5.59
N GLU A 148 -15.04 12.25 6.24
CA GLU A 148 -16.19 11.57 5.64
C GLU A 148 -17.43 12.44 5.51
N ALA A 149 -17.56 13.46 6.33
CA ALA A 149 -18.68 14.41 6.25
C ALA A 149 -18.50 15.35 5.06
N GLU A 150 -17.25 15.77 4.80
CA GLU A 150 -16.92 16.63 3.66
C GLU A 150 -16.94 15.85 2.34
N SER A 151 -16.29 14.70 2.29
CA SER A 151 -16.16 13.91 1.07
C SER A 151 -17.41 13.09 0.72
N GLY A 152 -18.25 12.76 1.70
CA GLY A 152 -19.37 11.82 1.54
C GLY A 152 -18.93 10.36 1.32
N VAL A 153 -17.62 10.07 1.33
CA VAL A 153 -17.07 8.74 1.03
C VAL A 153 -17.02 7.88 2.29
N LYS A 154 -17.85 6.82 2.31
CA LYS A 154 -17.99 5.90 3.45
C LYS A 154 -17.70 4.46 3.00
N VAL A 155 -16.43 4.11 2.89
CA VAL A 155 -15.96 2.76 2.54
C VAL A 155 -14.89 2.34 3.53
N HIS A 156 -15.28 1.47 4.47
CA HIS A 156 -14.42 0.92 5.51
C HIS A 156 -14.05 -0.55 5.27
N GLY A 157 -14.51 -1.12 4.15
CA GLY A 157 -14.18 -2.48 3.74
C GLY A 157 -12.77 -2.61 3.16
N ASN A 158 -12.45 -3.81 2.70
CA ASN A 158 -11.16 -4.11 2.09
C ASN A 158 -11.11 -3.59 0.65
N ALA A 159 -10.85 -2.31 0.47
CA ALA A 159 -10.71 -1.71 -0.85
C ALA A 159 -9.53 -2.34 -1.62
N ARG A 160 -9.69 -2.56 -2.95
CA ARG A 160 -8.67 -3.22 -3.76
C ARG A 160 -8.26 -2.43 -4.99
N ALA A 161 -9.23 -1.96 -5.75
CA ALA A 161 -8.93 -1.17 -6.94
C ALA A 161 -9.83 0.06 -6.97
N LEU A 162 -9.29 1.09 -7.61
CA LEU A 162 -9.96 2.35 -7.89
C LEU A 162 -9.80 2.66 -9.38
N ALA A 163 -10.83 3.25 -9.98
CA ALA A 163 -10.75 3.82 -11.31
C ALA A 163 -11.45 5.17 -11.32
N VAL A 164 -10.91 6.10 -12.08
CA VAL A 164 -11.38 7.49 -12.18
C VAL A 164 -11.82 7.77 -13.60
N ALA A 165 -12.98 8.36 -13.75
CA ALA A 165 -13.50 8.87 -15.02
C ALA A 165 -14.64 9.84 -14.75
N ASP A 166 -15.00 10.64 -15.71
CA ASP A 166 -16.25 11.40 -15.72
C ASP A 166 -17.37 10.46 -16.20
N PHE A 167 -18.00 9.72 -15.26
CA PHE A 167 -18.99 8.68 -15.57
C PHE A 167 -20.35 9.25 -16.00
N ASN A 168 -20.75 10.38 -15.44
CA ASN A 168 -22.03 11.05 -15.75
C ASN A 168 -21.92 12.13 -16.81
N GLN A 169 -20.72 12.42 -17.31
CA GLN A 169 -20.38 13.39 -18.35
C GLN A 169 -20.66 14.85 -17.93
N ASP A 170 -20.49 15.16 -16.67
CA ASP A 170 -20.67 16.51 -16.12
C ASP A 170 -19.38 17.34 -16.09
N GLY A 171 -18.25 16.75 -16.52
CA GLY A 171 -16.96 17.40 -16.58
C GLY A 171 -16.15 17.33 -15.27
N ARG A 172 -16.64 16.61 -14.27
CA ARG A 172 -15.94 16.35 -13.01
C ARG A 172 -15.41 14.92 -12.96
N LEU A 173 -14.35 14.71 -12.18
CA LEU A 173 -13.82 13.37 -11.99
C LEU A 173 -14.62 12.64 -10.91
N ASP A 174 -15.22 11.53 -11.32
CA ASP A 174 -15.86 10.55 -10.45
C ASP A 174 -14.89 9.40 -10.17
N PHE A 175 -15.23 8.52 -9.23
CA PHE A 175 -14.46 7.30 -9.03
C PHE A 175 -15.34 6.10 -8.67
N VAL A 176 -14.86 4.94 -9.05
CA VAL A 176 -15.40 3.64 -8.63
C VAL A 176 -14.38 2.93 -7.75
N VAL A 177 -14.85 2.26 -6.71
CA VAL A 177 -14.03 1.46 -5.81
C VAL A 177 -14.57 0.03 -5.73
N THR A 178 -13.66 -0.94 -5.88
CA THR A 178 -13.96 -2.35 -5.64
C THR A 178 -13.48 -2.77 -4.26
N GLN A 179 -14.16 -3.74 -3.66
CA GLN A 179 -13.85 -4.27 -2.34
C GLN A 179 -13.80 -5.79 -2.37
N ASN A 180 -12.88 -6.40 -1.61
CA ASN A 180 -13.00 -7.82 -1.30
C ASN A 180 -14.16 -8.01 -0.31
N GLU A 181 -15.05 -8.95 -0.64
CA GLU A 181 -16.23 -9.27 0.19
C GLU A 181 -17.18 -8.09 0.42
N GLY A 182 -17.15 -7.11 -0.49
CA GLY A 182 -18.00 -5.94 -0.44
C GLY A 182 -18.48 -5.51 -1.81
N ALA A 183 -19.56 -4.74 -1.85
CA ALA A 183 -20.10 -4.21 -3.10
C ALA A 183 -19.15 -3.19 -3.73
N THR A 184 -19.04 -3.23 -5.04
CA THR A 184 -18.44 -2.14 -5.82
C THR A 184 -19.30 -0.90 -5.65
N LYS A 185 -18.68 0.24 -5.36
CA LYS A 185 -19.35 1.53 -5.18
C LYS A 185 -18.86 2.55 -6.19
N LEU A 186 -19.79 3.26 -6.79
CA LEU A 186 -19.54 4.42 -7.64
C LEU A 186 -19.87 5.70 -6.85
N TYR A 187 -18.94 6.65 -6.86
CA TYR A 187 -19.10 7.98 -6.27
C TYR A 187 -19.06 9.01 -7.38
N LEU A 188 -20.17 9.74 -7.53
CA LEU A 188 -20.29 10.88 -8.44
C LEU A 188 -19.90 12.15 -7.71
N ASN A 189 -18.99 12.92 -8.29
CA ASN A 189 -18.51 14.16 -7.73
C ASN A 189 -19.55 15.25 -7.88
N GLN A 190 -20.07 15.74 -6.75
CA GLN A 190 -21.08 16.80 -6.67
C GLN A 190 -20.51 18.11 -6.13
N SER A 191 -19.18 18.25 -6.07
CA SER A 191 -18.56 19.49 -5.62
C SER A 191 -18.91 20.65 -6.57
N ASP A 192 -18.88 21.89 -6.04
CA ASP A 192 -19.03 23.11 -6.84
C ASP A 192 -17.76 23.44 -7.65
N SER A 193 -16.96 22.44 -7.94
CA SER A 193 -15.70 22.57 -8.67
C SER A 193 -15.92 23.04 -10.12
N LYS A 194 -14.89 23.65 -10.69
CA LYS A 194 -14.88 23.99 -12.10
C LYS A 194 -14.93 22.72 -12.95
N GLN A 195 -15.80 22.72 -13.96
CA GLN A 195 -15.87 21.62 -14.89
C GLN A 195 -14.61 21.55 -15.75
N GLY A 196 -14.09 20.33 -15.91
CA GLY A 196 -12.98 20.07 -16.82
C GLY A 196 -13.36 20.24 -18.29
N VAL A 197 -12.38 20.33 -19.16
CA VAL A 197 -12.57 20.40 -20.62
C VAL A 197 -12.44 19.01 -21.21
N ARG A 198 -13.50 18.53 -21.87
CA ARG A 198 -13.43 17.29 -22.63
C ARG A 198 -12.87 17.56 -24.03
N VAL A 199 -11.68 17.04 -24.31
CA VAL A 199 -11.09 17.05 -25.67
C VAL A 199 -11.41 15.75 -26.38
N ARG A 200 -12.18 15.83 -27.48
CA ARG A 200 -12.49 14.69 -28.34
C ARG A 200 -11.66 14.77 -29.61
N LEU A 201 -10.68 13.87 -29.75
CA LEU A 201 -9.94 13.74 -30.99
C LEU A 201 -10.80 13.00 -32.03
N ASN A 202 -11.17 13.69 -33.10
CA ASN A 202 -11.91 13.12 -34.22
C ASN A 202 -10.90 12.78 -35.32
N HIS A 203 -10.47 11.53 -35.42
CA HIS A 203 -9.51 11.09 -36.43
C HIS A 203 -10.21 10.14 -37.41
N THR A 204 -10.21 10.47 -38.70
CA THR A 204 -10.78 9.69 -39.76
C THR A 204 -9.93 8.52 -40.27
N ARG A 205 -8.68 8.39 -39.74
CA ARG A 205 -7.80 7.27 -40.10
C ARG A 205 -7.75 6.25 -38.96
N VAL A 206 -8.19 5.05 -39.22
CA VAL A 206 -7.95 3.90 -38.36
C VAL A 206 -6.46 3.59 -38.43
N ASN A 207 -5.76 3.63 -37.28
CA ASN A 207 -4.41 3.10 -37.18
C ASN A 207 -4.44 1.61 -37.53
N ARG A 208 -3.76 1.26 -38.64
CA ARG A 208 -3.48 -0.13 -39.02
C ARG A 208 -2.26 -0.64 -38.27
#